data_dd73aad3950ec84c2f0c4d3e3df9d649
#
_entry.id   dd73aad3950ec84c2f0c4d3e3df9d649
#
_cell.length_a   1.000
_cell.length_b   1.000
_cell.length_c   1.000
_cell.angle_alpha   90.00
_cell.angle_beta   90.00
_cell.angle_gamma   90.00
#
_symmetry.space_group_name_H-M   'P 1'
#
loop_
_entity.id
_entity.type
_entity.pdbx_description
1 polymer ?
#
loop_
_entity_poly.entity_id
_entity_poly.type
_entity_poly.pdbx_seq_one_letter_code
_entity_poly.pdbx_strand_id
1 'polypeptide(L)'
;MKEIRVKPLDEENKNGKMIAYIFLFQPILCIIVAVFMIFMSIKTFEESSIFLVALGIFILLAVFSFFKNISDIANGVLAEEVCYIENKIFCYTKTRNFLGIKKVIKSFQIPIAEISDVRENEKKIRMNMFSLFKPRNSVEIETRDGKKYAIMNDFHLGGKDSEDNNIKVENREERAKRIFNELKELIMSAKNRDSFNF
;
A
#
# COMPACT_ATOMS: atom_id res chain seq x y z
N MET A 1 6.52 24.99 5.82
CA MET A 1 7.11 23.88 5.05
C MET A 1 5.97 23.16 4.35
N LYS A 2 6.02 22.99 3.02
CA LYS A 2 4.96 22.26 2.29
C LYS A 2 5.28 20.75 2.43
N GLU A 3 4.35 20.01 3.02
CA GLU A 3 4.44 18.56 3.21
C GLU A 3 3.37 17.88 2.36
N ILE A 4 3.71 16.81 1.69
CA ILE A 4 2.77 15.95 0.96
C ILE A 4 2.64 14.65 1.76
N ARG A 5 1.42 14.36 2.19
CA ARG A 5 1.09 13.20 2.99
C ARG A 5 0.07 12.34 2.25
N VAL A 6 0.41 11.08 2.03
CA VAL A 6 -0.47 10.10 1.41
C VAL A 6 -0.82 9.03 2.44
N LYS A 7 -2.10 9.01 2.82
CA LYS A 7 -2.67 7.96 3.67
C LYS A 7 -3.60 7.12 2.79
N PRO A 8 -3.34 5.81 2.64
CA PRO A 8 -4.21 4.91 1.88
C PRO A 8 -5.59 4.73 2.51
N LEU A 9 -5.66 4.91 3.83
CA LEU A 9 -6.90 4.89 4.61
C LEU A 9 -6.98 6.18 5.40
N ASP A 10 -8.04 6.95 5.16
CA ASP A 10 -8.36 8.10 5.99
C ASP A 10 -8.66 7.65 7.42
N GLU A 11 -8.25 8.46 8.41
CA GLU A 11 -8.45 8.11 9.82
C GLU A 11 -9.94 7.95 10.17
N GLU A 12 -10.81 8.60 9.42
CA GLU A 12 -12.27 8.55 9.56
C GLU A 12 -12.89 7.28 8.93
N ASN A 13 -12.19 6.63 7.98
CA ASN A 13 -12.70 5.43 7.33
C ASN A 13 -12.54 4.17 8.19
N LYS A 14 -13.36 4.06 9.24
CA LYS A 14 -13.39 2.88 10.12
C LYS A 14 -13.69 1.57 9.36
N ASN A 15 -14.57 1.64 8.36
CA ASN A 15 -14.95 0.48 7.56
C ASN A 15 -13.79 -0.03 6.71
N GLY A 16 -13.02 0.86 6.08
CA GLY A 16 -11.83 0.48 5.32
C GLY A 16 -10.75 -0.17 6.17
N LYS A 17 -10.54 0.33 7.39
CA LYS A 17 -9.63 -0.28 8.36
C LYS A 17 -10.11 -1.67 8.78
N MET A 18 -11.39 -1.81 9.08
CA MET A 18 -11.98 -3.11 9.45
C MET A 18 -11.82 -4.14 8.32
N ILE A 19 -12.10 -3.76 7.08
CA ILE A 19 -11.90 -4.61 5.90
C ILE A 19 -10.44 -5.04 5.77
N ALA A 20 -9.48 -4.11 5.89
CA ALA A 20 -8.05 -4.43 5.84
C ALA A 20 -7.65 -5.43 6.94
N TYR A 21 -8.14 -5.26 8.15
CA TYR A 21 -7.89 -6.21 9.25
C TYR A 21 -8.55 -7.58 9.00
N ILE A 22 -9.78 -7.63 8.49
CA ILE A 22 -10.46 -8.89 8.13
C ILE A 22 -9.58 -9.68 7.14
N PHE A 23 -9.11 -9.04 6.08
CA PHE A 23 -8.24 -9.70 5.09
C PHE A 23 -6.87 -10.09 5.67
N LEU A 24 -6.35 -9.34 6.64
CA LEU A 24 -5.10 -9.67 7.31
C LEU A 24 -5.23 -10.90 8.19
N PHE A 25 -6.36 -11.07 8.88
CA PHE A 25 -6.59 -12.18 9.81
C PHE A 25 -7.25 -13.40 9.13
N GLN A 26 -7.83 -13.23 7.94
CA GLN A 26 -8.45 -14.32 7.17
C GLN A 26 -7.57 -15.56 7.02
N PRO A 27 -6.26 -15.46 6.70
CA PRO A 27 -5.39 -16.64 6.59
C PRO A 27 -5.30 -17.44 7.90
N ILE A 28 -5.27 -16.76 9.03
CA ILE A 28 -5.22 -17.42 10.35
C ILE A 28 -6.49 -18.22 10.57
N LEU A 29 -7.66 -17.64 10.28
CA LEU A 29 -8.94 -18.33 10.38
C LEU A 29 -9.00 -19.55 9.46
N CYS A 30 -8.52 -19.42 8.21
CA CYS A 30 -8.45 -20.52 7.26
C CYS A 30 -7.56 -21.67 7.76
N ILE A 31 -6.41 -21.36 8.38
CA ILE A 31 -5.52 -22.36 8.98
C ILE A 31 -6.26 -23.11 10.11
N ILE A 32 -6.91 -22.39 11.01
CA ILE A 32 -7.65 -22.98 12.12
C ILE A 32 -8.73 -23.96 11.59
N VAL A 33 -9.51 -23.52 10.59
CA VAL A 33 -10.56 -24.35 9.97
C VAL A 33 -9.95 -25.58 9.29
N ALA A 34 -8.85 -25.41 8.52
CA ALA A 34 -8.20 -26.54 7.86
C ALA A 34 -7.65 -27.59 8.84
N VAL A 35 -6.99 -27.14 9.90
CA VAL A 35 -6.47 -28.02 10.96
C VAL A 35 -7.61 -28.76 11.66
N PHE A 36 -8.70 -28.05 11.97
CA PHE A 36 -9.89 -28.65 12.58
C PHE A 36 -10.52 -29.72 11.67
N MET A 37 -10.64 -29.46 10.37
CA MET A 37 -11.17 -30.43 9.42
C MET A 37 -10.30 -31.68 9.33
N ILE A 38 -8.99 -31.52 9.26
CA ILE A 38 -8.04 -32.66 9.25
C ILE A 38 -8.15 -33.46 10.54
N PHE A 39 -8.20 -32.79 11.69
CA PHE A 39 -8.32 -33.45 13.00
C PHE A 39 -9.62 -34.25 13.12
N MET A 40 -10.73 -33.68 12.72
CA MET A 40 -12.04 -34.36 12.72
C MET A 40 -12.04 -35.58 11.80
N SER A 41 -11.41 -35.48 10.63
CA SER A 41 -11.31 -36.59 9.67
C SER A 41 -10.51 -37.78 10.21
N ILE A 42 -9.42 -37.52 10.92
CA ILE A 42 -8.61 -38.57 11.57
C ILE A 42 -9.44 -39.30 12.66
N LYS A 43 -10.32 -38.55 13.35
CA LYS A 43 -11.09 -39.10 14.47
C LYS A 43 -12.31 -39.94 14.04
N THR A 44 -12.90 -39.67 12.86
CA THR A 44 -14.12 -40.34 12.41
C THR A 44 -13.88 -41.60 11.59
N PHE A 45 -12.71 -41.78 10.96
CA PHE A 45 -12.30 -42.96 10.17
C PHE A 45 -13.35 -43.45 9.13
N GLU A 46 -14.13 -42.57 8.57
CA GLU A 46 -15.13 -42.88 7.54
C GLU A 46 -14.58 -42.60 6.13
N GLU A 47 -15.22 -43.17 5.09
CA GLU A 47 -14.80 -42.92 3.67
C GLU A 47 -14.90 -41.43 3.30
N SER A 48 -15.80 -40.66 3.89
CA SER A 48 -15.93 -39.22 3.76
C SER A 48 -14.69 -38.46 4.32
N SER A 49 -13.90 -39.08 5.18
CA SER A 49 -12.73 -38.50 5.82
C SER A 49 -11.64 -38.12 4.81
N ILE A 50 -11.48 -38.91 3.74
CA ILE A 50 -10.49 -38.63 2.69
C ILE A 50 -10.79 -37.29 2.00
N PHE A 51 -12.07 -37.03 1.72
CA PHE A 51 -12.49 -35.76 1.11
C PHE A 51 -12.20 -34.56 2.03
N LEU A 52 -12.47 -34.70 3.32
CA LEU A 52 -12.21 -33.64 4.29
C LEU A 52 -10.72 -33.36 4.46
N VAL A 53 -9.87 -34.40 4.45
CA VAL A 53 -8.41 -34.23 4.46
C VAL A 53 -7.94 -33.51 3.21
N ALA A 54 -8.41 -33.93 2.03
CA ALA A 54 -8.05 -33.30 0.76
C ALA A 54 -8.47 -31.83 0.72
N LEU A 55 -9.67 -31.50 1.21
CA LEU A 55 -10.16 -30.14 1.31
C LEU A 55 -9.35 -29.31 2.30
N GLY A 56 -8.97 -29.86 3.47
CA GLY A 56 -8.11 -29.20 4.44
C GLY A 56 -6.73 -28.88 3.85
N ILE A 57 -6.13 -29.83 3.12
CA ILE A 57 -4.84 -29.59 2.43
C ILE A 57 -5.01 -28.51 1.37
N PHE A 58 -6.08 -28.52 0.59
CA PHE A 58 -6.34 -27.51 -0.43
C PHE A 58 -6.47 -26.11 0.20
N ILE A 59 -7.18 -25.99 1.33
CA ILE A 59 -7.28 -24.72 2.09
C ILE A 59 -5.90 -24.26 2.55
N LEU A 60 -5.05 -25.17 3.09
CA LEU A 60 -3.70 -24.82 3.51
C LEU A 60 -2.85 -24.31 2.34
N LEU A 61 -2.92 -24.98 1.18
CA LEU A 61 -2.22 -24.52 -0.04
C LEU A 61 -2.73 -23.15 -0.51
N ALA A 62 -4.04 -22.91 -0.45
CA ALA A 62 -4.62 -21.62 -0.78
C ALA A 62 -4.12 -20.51 0.16
N VAL A 63 -3.94 -20.81 1.45
CA VAL A 63 -3.42 -19.85 2.43
C VAL A 63 -2.04 -19.35 2.07
N PHE A 64 -1.17 -20.18 1.48
CA PHE A 64 0.15 -19.72 1.03
C PHE A 64 0.08 -18.57 0.03
N SER A 65 -0.94 -18.55 -0.84
CA SER A 65 -1.14 -17.45 -1.78
C SER A 65 -1.56 -16.15 -1.09
N PHE A 66 -2.21 -16.23 0.09
CA PHE A 66 -2.62 -15.07 0.86
C PHE A 66 -1.50 -14.42 1.68
N PHE A 67 -0.42 -15.14 2.01
CA PHE A 67 0.71 -14.55 2.75
C PHE A 67 1.35 -13.36 2.01
N LYS A 68 1.38 -13.41 0.68
CA LYS A 68 1.84 -12.29 -0.14
C LYS A 68 0.94 -11.06 0.05
N ASN A 69 -0.37 -11.27 0.09
CA ASN A 69 -1.34 -10.21 0.29
C ASN A 69 -1.22 -9.56 1.68
N ILE A 70 -0.83 -10.33 2.70
CA ILE A 70 -0.58 -9.79 4.05
C ILE A 70 0.49 -8.72 4.01
N SER A 71 1.61 -8.99 3.32
CA SER A 71 2.68 -8.01 3.15
C SER A 71 2.21 -6.76 2.37
N ASP A 72 1.44 -6.97 1.30
CA ASP A 72 0.91 -5.88 0.47
C ASP A 72 -0.10 -5.02 1.25
N ILE A 73 -0.94 -5.62 2.08
CA ILE A 73 -1.86 -4.90 2.97
C ILE A 73 -1.09 -4.15 4.05
N ALA A 74 -0.18 -4.82 4.74
CA ALA A 74 0.56 -4.22 5.85
C ALA A 74 1.48 -3.08 5.41
N ASN A 75 2.13 -3.22 4.26
CA ASN A 75 3.10 -2.24 3.74
C ASN A 75 2.51 -1.28 2.70
N GLY A 76 1.30 -1.52 2.24
CA GLY A 76 0.57 -0.68 1.29
C GLY A 76 -0.61 0.04 1.95
N VAL A 77 -1.62 -0.72 2.35
CA VAL A 77 -2.90 -0.19 2.84
C VAL A 77 -2.78 0.45 4.22
N LEU A 78 -1.99 -0.15 5.13
CA LEU A 78 -1.78 0.33 6.49
C LEU A 78 -0.55 1.23 6.63
N ALA A 79 0.03 1.67 5.52
CA ALA A 79 1.21 2.51 5.53
C ALA A 79 0.88 3.96 5.16
N GLU A 80 1.48 4.90 5.85
CA GLU A 80 1.45 6.32 5.56
C GLU A 80 2.77 6.72 4.90
N GLU A 81 2.71 7.52 3.85
CA GLU A 81 3.87 8.05 3.16
C GLU A 81 3.89 9.57 3.28
N VAL A 82 5.03 10.11 3.66
CA VAL A 82 5.24 11.52 3.87
C VAL A 82 6.46 11.97 3.07
N CYS A 83 6.30 13.05 2.31
CA CYS A 83 7.36 13.75 1.61
C CYS A 83 7.41 15.22 2.02
N TYR A 84 8.59 15.73 2.21
CA TYR A 84 8.82 17.16 2.43
C TYR A 84 10.22 17.56 1.96
N ILE A 85 10.44 18.86 1.83
CA ILE A 85 11.76 19.40 1.52
C ILE A 85 12.21 20.28 2.69
N GLU A 86 13.38 19.97 3.21
CA GLU A 86 14.03 20.69 4.29
C GLU A 86 15.50 20.91 3.94
N ASN A 87 15.99 22.15 4.08
CA ASN A 87 17.39 22.51 3.81
C ASN A 87 17.93 22.00 2.46
N LYS A 88 17.10 22.12 1.39
CA LYS A 88 17.42 21.63 0.04
C LYS A 88 17.57 20.11 -0.08
N ILE A 89 17.08 19.38 0.89
CA ILE A 89 17.06 17.92 0.90
C ILE A 89 15.61 17.47 0.78
N PHE A 90 15.33 16.63 -0.22
CA PHE A 90 14.07 15.91 -0.34
C PHE A 90 14.09 14.74 0.65
N CYS A 91 13.15 14.75 1.59
CA CYS A 91 12.99 13.72 2.60
C CYS A 91 11.73 12.89 2.31
N TYR A 92 11.88 11.58 2.35
CA TYR A 92 10.77 10.64 2.22
C TYR A 92 10.76 9.67 3.38
N THR A 93 9.57 9.43 3.92
CA THR A 93 9.36 8.44 4.98
C THR A 93 8.07 7.67 4.74
N LYS A 94 8.17 6.34 4.81
CA LYS A 94 7.03 5.42 4.81
C LYS A 94 6.93 4.74 6.15
N THR A 95 5.82 4.92 6.82
CA THR A 95 5.56 4.40 8.17
C THR A 95 4.34 3.49 8.13
N ARG A 96 4.49 2.27 8.64
CA ARG A 96 3.37 1.37 8.85
C ARG A 96 2.78 1.62 10.24
N ASN A 97 1.46 1.72 10.31
CA ASN A 97 0.72 1.74 11.55
C ASN A 97 -0.12 0.46 11.66
N PHE A 98 0.33 -0.47 12.48
CA PHE A 98 -0.36 -1.73 12.71
C PHE A 98 -0.70 -1.88 14.18
N LEU A 99 -2.00 -1.98 14.51
CA LEU A 99 -2.51 -2.08 15.89
C LEU A 99 -1.93 -0.98 16.82
N GLY A 100 -1.78 0.23 16.31
CA GLY A 100 -1.20 1.34 17.10
C GLY A 100 0.33 1.38 17.12
N ILE A 101 0.99 0.34 16.64
CA ILE A 101 2.46 0.27 16.58
C ILE A 101 2.93 0.91 15.27
N LYS A 102 3.61 2.05 15.39
CA LYS A 102 4.22 2.72 14.25
C LYS A 102 5.63 2.19 14.00
N LYS A 103 5.91 1.75 12.77
CA LYS A 103 7.24 1.31 12.34
C LYS A 103 7.61 1.93 11.01
N VAL A 104 8.76 2.59 10.95
CA VAL A 104 9.33 3.06 9.68
C VAL A 104 9.73 1.85 8.85
N ILE A 105 9.18 1.77 7.61
CA ILE A 105 9.46 0.70 6.65
C ILE A 105 10.55 1.12 5.69
N LYS A 106 10.50 2.39 5.25
CA LYS A 106 11.43 2.95 4.27
C LYS A 106 11.62 4.44 4.58
N SER A 107 12.85 4.88 4.58
CA SER A 107 13.20 6.30 4.69
C SER A 107 14.45 6.56 3.87
N PHE A 108 14.49 7.70 3.20
CA PHE A 108 15.68 8.17 2.49
C PHE A 108 15.65 9.69 2.32
N GLN A 109 16.81 10.23 2.03
CA GLN A 109 17.03 11.65 1.79
C GLN A 109 17.82 11.81 0.49
N ILE A 110 17.44 12.78 -0.34
CA ILE A 110 18.10 13.08 -1.62
C ILE A 110 18.30 14.59 -1.72
N PRO A 111 19.52 15.09 -1.90
CA PRO A 111 19.72 16.49 -2.23
C PRO A 111 18.92 16.88 -3.48
N ILE A 112 18.23 18.01 -3.45
CA ILE A 112 17.40 18.45 -4.60
C ILE A 112 18.23 18.58 -5.88
N ALA A 113 19.50 18.99 -5.75
CA ALA A 113 20.42 19.10 -6.87
C ALA A 113 20.73 17.75 -7.55
N GLU A 114 20.61 16.64 -6.83
CA GLU A 114 20.86 15.30 -7.37
C GLU A 114 19.65 14.70 -8.08
N ILE A 115 18.45 15.24 -7.88
CA ILE A 115 17.26 14.77 -8.58
C ILE A 115 17.34 15.22 -10.03
N SER A 116 17.45 14.26 -10.96
CA SER A 116 17.48 14.53 -12.40
C SER A 116 16.06 14.69 -12.94
N ASP A 117 15.17 13.77 -12.60
CA ASP A 117 13.82 13.74 -13.15
C ASP A 117 12.79 13.20 -12.14
N VAL A 118 11.52 13.56 -12.38
CA VAL A 118 10.36 13.09 -11.64
C VAL A 118 9.30 12.67 -12.65
N ARG A 119 8.99 11.38 -12.70
CA ARG A 119 8.07 10.79 -13.69
C ARG A 119 6.87 10.15 -13.01
N GLU A 120 5.76 10.14 -13.72
CA GLU A 120 4.64 9.29 -13.36
C GLU A 120 5.03 7.82 -13.60
N ASN A 121 4.73 6.95 -12.65
CA ASN A 121 4.99 5.53 -12.79
C ASN A 121 3.82 4.86 -13.52
N GLU A 122 3.94 4.69 -14.83
CA GLU A 122 2.91 4.13 -15.72
C GLU A 122 2.75 2.60 -15.59
N LYS A 123 3.45 1.93 -14.68
CA LYS A 123 3.34 0.48 -14.52
C LYS A 123 1.92 0.07 -14.16
N LYS A 124 1.18 -0.41 -15.16
CA LYS A 124 -0.16 -0.97 -14.96
C LYS A 124 -0.08 -2.25 -14.13
N ILE A 125 -0.85 -2.30 -13.05
CA ILE A 125 -1.05 -3.55 -12.31
C ILE A 125 -2.18 -4.31 -13.01
N ARG A 126 -1.90 -5.54 -13.47
CA ARG A 126 -2.98 -6.43 -13.88
C ARG A 126 -3.80 -6.75 -12.64
N MET A 127 -5.02 -6.25 -12.60
CA MET A 127 -5.96 -6.57 -11.54
C MET A 127 -6.41 -8.03 -11.72
N ASN A 128 -6.04 -8.86 -10.78
CA ASN A 128 -6.62 -10.17 -10.57
C ASN A 128 -7.11 -10.25 -9.12
N MET A 129 -7.91 -11.25 -8.80
CA MET A 129 -8.49 -11.44 -7.48
C MET A 129 -7.43 -11.47 -6.35
N PHE A 130 -6.18 -11.86 -6.67
CA PHE A 130 -5.05 -11.93 -5.74
C PHE A 130 -4.22 -10.64 -5.67
N SER A 131 -4.49 -9.66 -6.53
CA SER A 131 -3.77 -8.39 -6.57
C SER A 131 -4.62 -7.18 -6.15
N LEU A 132 -5.79 -7.45 -5.56
CA LEU A 132 -6.75 -6.40 -5.17
C LEU A 132 -6.11 -5.33 -4.28
N PHE A 133 -5.22 -5.74 -3.39
CA PHE A 133 -4.55 -4.87 -2.41
C PHE A 133 -3.13 -4.49 -2.81
N LYS A 134 -2.68 -4.86 -4.02
CA LYS A 134 -1.32 -4.57 -4.44
C LYS A 134 -1.13 -3.07 -4.62
N PRO A 135 -0.28 -2.44 -3.79
CA PRO A 135 0.04 -1.02 -3.95
C PRO A 135 0.85 -0.81 -5.23
N ARG A 136 0.54 0.28 -5.94
CA ARG A 136 1.36 0.80 -7.02
C ARG A 136 1.94 2.13 -6.57
N ASN A 137 3.24 2.29 -6.69
CA ASN A 137 3.85 3.59 -6.47
C ASN A 137 3.55 4.49 -7.68
N SER A 138 2.97 5.66 -7.43
CA SER A 138 2.52 6.58 -8.48
C SER A 138 3.65 7.37 -9.11
N VAL A 139 4.75 7.57 -8.38
CA VAL A 139 5.84 8.46 -8.77
C VAL A 139 7.18 7.72 -8.74
N GLU A 140 7.99 7.94 -9.77
CA GLU A 140 9.39 7.53 -9.84
C GLU A 140 10.27 8.77 -9.83
N ILE A 141 11.18 8.87 -8.87
CA ILE A 141 12.22 9.89 -8.82
C ILE A 141 13.51 9.27 -9.33
N GLU A 142 14.14 9.90 -10.32
CA GLU A 142 15.43 9.50 -10.86
C GLU A 142 16.52 10.50 -10.40
N THR A 143 17.64 9.98 -9.93
CA THR A 143 18.79 10.77 -9.53
C THR A 143 19.84 10.81 -10.64
N ARG A 144 20.77 11.76 -10.59
CA ARG A 144 21.83 11.94 -11.61
C ARG A 144 22.75 10.72 -11.73
N ASP A 145 22.90 9.95 -10.68
CA ASP A 145 23.63 8.67 -10.67
C ASP A 145 22.82 7.49 -11.22
N GLY A 146 21.60 7.73 -11.75
CA GLY A 146 20.74 6.75 -12.38
C GLY A 146 19.93 5.89 -11.39
N LYS A 147 19.98 6.15 -10.09
CA LYS A 147 19.14 5.46 -9.12
C LYS A 147 17.69 5.90 -9.24
N LYS A 148 16.78 4.94 -9.08
CA LYS A 148 15.33 5.14 -9.19
C LYS A 148 14.64 4.81 -7.88
N TYR A 149 13.81 5.75 -7.44
CA TYR A 149 13.03 5.65 -6.21
C TYR A 149 11.55 5.69 -6.56
N ALA A 150 10.89 4.53 -6.49
CA ALA A 150 9.45 4.45 -6.63
C ALA A 150 8.79 4.69 -5.27
N ILE A 151 7.89 5.68 -5.23
CA ILE A 151 7.26 6.21 -4.02
C ILE A 151 5.79 6.56 -4.27
N MET A 152 5.10 6.94 -3.21
CA MET A 152 3.72 7.40 -3.17
C MET A 152 2.72 6.38 -3.69
N ASN A 153 2.17 5.63 -2.75
CA ASN A 153 1.16 4.62 -3.04
C ASN A 153 -0.15 5.26 -3.52
N ASP A 154 -0.66 4.79 -4.65
CA ASP A 154 -1.94 5.21 -5.21
C ASP A 154 -3.16 4.47 -4.62
N PHE A 155 -2.93 3.53 -3.72
CA PHE A 155 -4.00 2.72 -3.14
C PHE A 155 -4.91 3.59 -2.26
N HIS A 156 -6.22 3.50 -2.52
CA HIS A 156 -7.25 4.11 -1.72
C HIS A 156 -8.43 3.13 -1.60
N LEU A 157 -8.79 2.77 -0.41
CA LEU A 157 -10.08 2.14 -0.15
C LEU A 157 -11.09 3.27 -0.09
N GLY A 158 -11.82 3.46 -1.18
CA GLY A 158 -12.88 4.45 -1.25
C GLY A 158 -13.86 4.26 -0.10
N GLY A 159 -13.85 5.17 0.86
CA GLY A 159 -14.97 5.36 1.74
C GLY A 159 -16.10 5.94 0.91
N LYS A 160 -17.31 5.44 1.06
CA LYS A 160 -18.49 6.26 0.81
C LYS A 160 -18.39 7.39 1.85
N ASP A 161 -17.88 8.51 1.43
CA ASP A 161 -18.04 9.71 2.21
C ASP A 161 -19.54 9.98 2.30
N SER A 162 -20.03 9.93 3.54
CA SER A 162 -21.25 10.51 4.05
C SER A 162 -22.15 11.19 3.01
N GLU A 163 -23.36 10.74 2.91
CA GLU A 163 -24.64 11.39 2.57
C GLU A 163 -24.69 12.61 1.63
N ASP A 164 -23.57 13.20 1.24
CA ASP A 164 -23.48 14.29 0.29
C ASP A 164 -23.21 13.72 -1.11
N ASN A 165 -24.30 13.51 -1.85
CA ASN A 165 -24.35 12.87 -3.19
C ASN A 165 -23.55 13.61 -4.29
N ASN A 166 -22.75 14.62 -3.97
CA ASN A 166 -22.03 15.46 -4.91
C ASN A 166 -20.50 15.35 -4.81
N ILE A 167 -19.93 14.57 -3.88
CA ILE A 167 -18.48 14.39 -3.81
C ILE A 167 -18.12 13.23 -4.75
N LYS A 168 -17.59 13.56 -5.92
CA LYS A 168 -17.02 12.63 -6.88
C LYS A 168 -15.85 11.92 -6.20
N VAL A 169 -16.02 10.63 -5.88
CA VAL A 169 -14.92 9.81 -5.36
C VAL A 169 -13.79 9.81 -6.39
N GLU A 170 -12.65 10.37 -6.01
CA GLU A 170 -11.45 10.41 -6.84
C GLU A 170 -11.05 8.97 -7.21
N ASN A 171 -10.99 8.68 -8.51
CA ASN A 171 -10.55 7.36 -8.94
C ASN A 171 -9.03 7.21 -8.73
N ARG A 172 -8.53 5.97 -8.76
CA ARG A 172 -7.13 5.66 -8.48
C ARG A 172 -6.16 6.35 -9.45
N GLU A 173 -6.54 6.56 -10.71
CA GLU A 173 -5.72 7.22 -11.71
C GLU A 173 -5.68 8.74 -11.50
N GLU A 174 -6.82 9.34 -11.18
CA GLU A 174 -6.92 10.77 -10.84
C GLU A 174 -6.06 11.09 -9.61
N ARG A 175 -6.15 10.23 -8.58
CA ARG A 175 -5.33 10.35 -7.38
C ARG A 175 -3.83 10.23 -7.68
N ALA A 176 -3.43 9.26 -8.50
CA ALA A 176 -2.04 9.09 -8.90
C ALA A 176 -1.49 10.34 -9.60
N LYS A 177 -2.27 10.91 -10.54
CA LYS A 177 -1.92 12.15 -11.24
C LYS A 177 -1.83 13.35 -10.31
N ARG A 178 -2.77 13.48 -9.38
CA ARG A 178 -2.75 14.57 -8.40
C ARG A 178 -1.49 14.50 -7.55
N ILE A 179 -1.18 13.33 -6.96
CA ILE A 179 0.01 13.11 -6.15
C ILE A 179 1.28 13.41 -6.96
N PHE A 180 1.34 12.94 -8.20
CA PHE A 180 2.46 13.22 -9.10
C PHE A 180 2.66 14.72 -9.34
N ASN A 181 1.59 15.45 -9.68
CA ASN A 181 1.64 16.88 -9.94
C ASN A 181 2.09 17.66 -8.69
N GLU A 182 1.50 17.36 -7.52
CA GLU A 182 1.87 18.00 -6.26
C GLU A 182 3.36 17.79 -5.92
N LEU A 183 3.87 16.56 -6.12
CA LEU A 183 5.27 16.24 -5.85
C LEU A 183 6.22 16.91 -6.84
N LYS A 184 5.85 16.90 -8.12
CA LYS A 184 6.62 17.58 -9.17
C LYS A 184 6.70 19.08 -8.90
N GLU A 185 5.60 19.72 -8.57
CA GLU A 185 5.59 21.14 -8.19
C GLU A 185 6.46 21.42 -6.95
N LEU A 186 6.38 20.55 -5.93
CA LEU A 186 7.19 20.68 -4.73
C LEU A 186 8.69 20.67 -5.06
N ILE A 187 9.13 19.71 -5.86
CA ILE A 187 10.54 19.57 -6.25
C ILE A 187 10.98 20.69 -7.19
N MET A 188 10.16 21.03 -8.20
CA MET A 188 10.49 22.10 -9.15
C MET A 188 10.54 23.47 -8.48
N SER A 189 9.64 23.77 -7.57
CA SER A 189 9.66 25.02 -6.81
C SER A 189 10.89 25.17 -5.93
N ALA A 190 11.41 24.05 -5.40
CA ALA A 190 12.65 24.05 -4.63
C ALA A 190 13.88 24.24 -5.52
N LYS A 191 13.92 23.62 -6.72
CA LYS A 191 14.99 23.83 -7.70
C LYS A 191 15.06 25.28 -8.18
N ASN A 192 13.90 25.88 -8.49
CA ASN A 192 13.85 27.26 -9.01
C ASN A 192 14.29 28.30 -7.96
N ARG A 193 14.00 28.08 -6.67
CA ARG A 193 14.50 28.98 -5.60
C ARG A 193 16.03 29.03 -5.53
N ASP A 194 16.70 27.97 -5.97
CA ASP A 194 18.17 27.93 -6.01
C ASP A 194 18.76 28.73 -7.18
N SER A 195 18.02 28.84 -8.28
CA SER A 195 18.50 29.61 -9.46
C SER A 195 18.39 31.13 -9.29
N PHE A 196 17.66 31.64 -8.29
CA PHE A 196 17.51 33.07 -8.03
C PHE A 196 18.43 33.63 -6.92
N ASN A 197 19.21 32.77 -6.27
CA ASN A 197 20.13 33.18 -5.19
C ASN A 197 21.61 33.26 -5.64
N PHE A 198 21.87 33.54 -6.92
CA PHE A 198 23.19 33.88 -7.47
C PHE A 198 23.22 35.32 -7.93
#